data_38609b8ea2c1ca432081b209b0333e11
#
_entry.id   38609b8ea2c1ca432081b209b0333e11
#
_cell.length_a   1.000
_cell.length_b   1.000
_cell.length_c   1.000
_cell.angle_alpha   90.00
_cell.angle_beta   90.00
_cell.angle_gamma   90.00
#
_symmetry.space_group_name_H-M   'P 1'
#
loop_
_entity.id
_entity.type
_entity.pdbx_description
1 polymer ?
#
loop_
_entity_poly.entity_id
_entity_poly.type
_entity_poly.pdbx_seq_one_letter_code
_entity_poly.pdbx_strand_id
1 'polypeptide(L)'
;MKFWIKKENDADPDIEWNDAYILTLNRDSKSTIYSGLPNIWYHLGQQRMNSIYEDLFVIGLSVFALDKRISRSLFLDSWTRKIEVSIPVLERDKWDNCKIQWSKILSFLTGDEWKVSFRQATTEYGSHKNKNRKYIDLSGCDCVSLFSGGLDSYCGAIKLLQEGHSPVLVGHNEYPKLRYIQEQFCENFNECFPSQKSVFLGFTAGARAPFKTDEQLCRVENTSRGRSLLFLCAAVSIAGIMGKQVPVYIPENGFIGLNVALTNGRKGSCSTCLLYTSPSP
;
A
#
# COMPACT_ATOMS: atom_id res chain seq x y z
N MET A 1 -14.25 -7.53 15.17
CA MET A 1 -13.22 -8.60 15.04
C MET A 1 -11.87 -8.01 15.41
N LYS A 2 -11.04 -8.75 16.15
CA LYS A 2 -9.70 -8.33 16.54
C LYS A 2 -8.65 -8.99 15.66
N PHE A 3 -7.60 -8.24 15.31
CA PHE A 3 -6.50 -8.70 14.45
C PHE A 3 -5.15 -8.32 15.02
N TRP A 4 -4.25 -9.29 15.05
CA TRP A 4 -2.87 -9.12 15.46
C TRP A 4 -1.95 -9.29 14.24
N ILE A 5 -1.31 -8.21 13.83
CA ILE A 5 -0.31 -8.27 12.75
C ILE A 5 1.01 -8.67 13.37
N LYS A 6 1.63 -9.74 12.88
CA LYS A 6 2.86 -10.30 13.45
C LYS A 6 3.98 -10.30 12.42
N LYS A 7 5.08 -9.62 12.72
CA LYS A 7 6.34 -9.75 11.98
C LYS A 7 7.05 -11.06 12.39
N GLU A 8 8.01 -11.50 11.57
CA GLU A 8 8.88 -12.63 11.92
C GLU A 8 9.62 -12.34 13.24
N ASN A 9 9.59 -13.30 14.16
CA ASN A 9 10.15 -13.20 15.51
C ASN A 9 9.55 -12.09 16.40
N ASP A 10 8.39 -11.59 16.06
CA ASP A 10 7.65 -10.64 16.89
C ASP A 10 6.85 -11.34 17.99
N ALA A 11 6.45 -10.59 19.03
CA ALA A 11 5.70 -11.13 20.15
C ALA A 11 4.36 -11.74 19.75
N ASP A 12 3.95 -12.79 20.44
CA ASP A 12 2.61 -13.37 20.34
C ASP A 12 1.57 -12.44 21.02
N PRO A 13 0.28 -12.59 20.68
CA PRO A 13 -0.78 -11.85 21.35
C PRO A 13 -0.73 -12.04 22.88
N ASP A 14 -0.93 -10.96 23.61
CA ASP A 14 -1.11 -10.97 25.05
C ASP A 14 -2.53 -11.38 25.45
N ILE A 15 -2.84 -11.33 26.75
CA ILE A 15 -4.13 -11.76 27.30
C ILE A 15 -5.30 -10.94 26.72
N GLU A 16 -5.09 -9.65 26.46
CA GLU A 16 -6.13 -8.76 25.89
C GLU A 16 -6.44 -9.12 24.45
N TRP A 17 -5.48 -9.71 23.73
CA TRP A 17 -5.56 -10.05 22.30
C TRP A 17 -5.61 -11.57 22.04
N ASN A 18 -5.88 -12.39 23.07
CA ASN A 18 -5.89 -13.86 22.96
C ASN A 18 -6.94 -14.40 21.97
N ASP A 19 -8.00 -13.61 21.71
CA ASP A 19 -9.07 -13.90 20.77
C ASP A 19 -8.83 -13.30 19.36
N ALA A 20 -7.68 -12.68 19.13
CA ALA A 20 -7.39 -12.02 17.87
C ALA A 20 -6.95 -13.01 16.77
N TYR A 21 -7.37 -12.74 15.54
CA TYR A 21 -6.85 -13.43 14.36
C TYR A 21 -5.42 -12.96 14.08
N ILE A 22 -4.48 -13.89 13.93
CA ILE A 22 -3.08 -13.58 13.66
C ILE A 22 -2.85 -13.54 12.15
N LEU A 23 -2.40 -12.40 11.64
CA LEU A 23 -1.93 -12.23 10.28
C LEU A 23 -0.41 -12.02 10.30
N THR A 24 0.31 -12.90 9.62
CA THR A 24 1.78 -12.90 9.61
C THR A 24 2.33 -12.11 8.44
N LEU A 25 3.28 -11.24 8.74
CA LEU A 25 4.05 -10.45 7.79
C LEU A 25 5.49 -10.98 7.74
N ASN A 26 5.63 -12.21 7.30
CA ASN A 26 6.92 -12.89 7.19
C ASN A 26 7.37 -12.89 5.73
N ARG A 27 8.59 -13.37 5.49
CA ARG A 27 9.15 -13.49 4.14
C ARG A 27 9.03 -14.88 3.54
N ASP A 28 8.52 -15.81 4.31
CA ASP A 28 8.34 -17.18 3.88
C ASP A 28 7.08 -17.36 3.03
N SER A 29 6.98 -18.50 2.38
CA SER A 29 5.82 -18.88 1.56
C SER A 29 4.54 -19.09 2.37
N LYS A 30 4.64 -19.17 3.70
CA LYS A 30 3.51 -19.38 4.62
C LYS A 30 2.94 -18.07 5.16
N SER A 31 3.58 -16.95 4.87
CA SER A 31 3.09 -15.63 5.28
C SER A 31 1.67 -15.35 4.75
N THR A 32 0.80 -14.83 5.60
CA THR A 32 -0.55 -14.41 5.21
C THR A 32 -0.55 -13.05 4.52
N ILE A 33 0.42 -12.18 4.85
CA ILE A 33 0.64 -10.90 4.19
C ILE A 33 2.01 -10.94 3.53
N TYR A 34 2.07 -10.66 2.24
CA TYR A 34 3.33 -10.69 1.50
C TYR A 34 3.47 -9.48 0.58
N SER A 35 4.71 -9.04 0.35
CA SER A 35 5.03 -7.98 -0.58
C SER A 35 6.43 -8.10 -1.15
N GLY A 36 6.57 -7.66 -2.41
CA GLY A 36 7.86 -7.49 -3.06
C GLY A 36 8.56 -6.16 -2.79
N LEU A 37 7.92 -5.23 -2.07
CA LEU A 37 8.50 -3.90 -1.84
C LEU A 37 9.85 -3.91 -1.09
N PRO A 38 10.08 -4.75 -0.07
CA PRO A 38 11.41 -4.83 0.56
C PRO A 38 12.54 -5.13 -0.42
N ASN A 39 12.22 -5.81 -1.52
CA ASN A 39 13.20 -6.06 -2.57
C ASN A 39 13.60 -4.79 -3.33
N ILE A 40 12.69 -3.82 -3.45
CA ILE A 40 12.98 -2.53 -4.08
C ILE A 40 14.01 -1.76 -3.24
N TRP A 41 13.86 -1.75 -1.92
CA TRP A 41 14.86 -1.14 -1.02
C TRP A 41 16.26 -1.70 -1.26
N TYR A 42 16.35 -3.00 -1.45
CA TYR A 42 17.63 -3.63 -1.75
C TYR A 42 18.21 -3.17 -3.10
N HIS A 43 17.38 -3.06 -4.13
CA HIS A 43 17.78 -2.54 -5.44
C HIS A 43 18.26 -1.08 -5.39
N LEU A 44 17.72 -0.29 -4.47
CA LEU A 44 18.12 1.10 -4.24
C LEU A 44 19.37 1.23 -3.34
N GLY A 45 20.07 0.13 -3.05
CA GLY A 45 21.26 0.13 -2.20
C GLY A 45 20.96 0.23 -0.71
N GLN A 46 19.71 0.27 -0.30
CA GLN A 46 19.30 0.27 1.09
C GLN A 46 19.20 -1.17 1.60
N GLN A 47 20.02 -1.53 2.58
CA GLN A 47 19.93 -2.86 3.22
C GLN A 47 18.75 -2.97 4.18
N ARG A 48 18.32 -1.82 4.74
CA ARG A 48 17.19 -1.68 5.65
C ARG A 48 16.38 -0.47 5.25
N MET A 49 15.08 -0.53 5.47
CA MET A 49 14.24 0.65 5.41
C MET A 49 14.59 1.57 6.58
N ASN A 50 14.46 2.88 6.40
CA ASN A 50 14.39 3.78 7.55
C ASN A 50 13.14 3.42 8.37
N SER A 51 13.26 3.39 9.69
CA SER A 51 12.21 2.91 10.62
C SER A 51 10.83 3.51 10.36
N ILE A 52 10.75 4.82 10.14
CA ILE A 52 9.47 5.50 9.91
C ILE A 52 8.81 5.09 8.57
N TYR A 53 9.61 4.83 7.52
CA TYR A 53 9.10 4.40 6.22
C TYR A 53 8.76 2.91 6.20
N GLU A 54 9.50 2.10 6.95
CA GLU A 54 9.13 0.71 7.20
C GLU A 54 7.77 0.63 7.89
N ASP A 55 7.60 1.40 8.97
CA ASP A 55 6.35 1.44 9.72
C ASP A 55 5.18 1.88 8.84
N LEU A 56 5.34 2.96 8.08
CA LEU A 56 4.31 3.45 7.16
C LEU A 56 3.91 2.37 6.16
N PHE A 57 4.89 1.66 5.63
CA PHE A 57 4.63 0.59 4.68
C PHE A 57 3.95 -0.62 5.34
N VAL A 58 4.37 -1.02 6.54
CA VAL A 58 3.74 -2.11 7.33
C VAL A 58 2.29 -1.76 7.66
N ILE A 59 2.00 -0.50 8.01
CA ILE A 59 0.64 -0.02 8.24
C ILE A 59 -0.20 -0.16 6.95
N GLY A 60 0.32 0.33 5.82
CA GLY A 60 -0.36 0.22 4.52
C GLY A 60 -0.64 -1.23 4.11
N LEU A 61 0.34 -2.13 4.26
CA LEU A 61 0.17 -3.56 4.00
C LEU A 61 -0.86 -4.21 4.92
N SER A 62 -0.83 -3.87 6.20
CA SER A 62 -1.77 -4.42 7.18
C SER A 62 -3.20 -4.04 6.85
N VAL A 63 -3.43 -2.76 6.56
CA VAL A 63 -4.76 -2.26 6.16
C VAL A 63 -5.22 -2.91 4.86
N PHE A 64 -4.36 -2.98 3.85
CA PHE A 64 -4.66 -3.64 2.59
C PHE A 64 -5.07 -5.11 2.78
N ALA A 65 -4.32 -5.85 3.61
CA ALA A 65 -4.62 -7.24 3.87
C ALA A 65 -5.94 -7.45 4.61
N LEU A 66 -6.21 -6.63 5.62
CA LEU A 66 -7.45 -6.68 6.37
C LEU A 66 -8.65 -6.31 5.49
N ASP A 67 -8.52 -5.24 4.70
CA ASP A 67 -9.57 -4.81 3.77
C ASP A 67 -9.95 -5.94 2.79
N LYS A 68 -8.96 -6.69 2.29
CA LYS A 68 -9.18 -7.84 1.38
C LYS A 68 -9.71 -9.10 2.07
N ARG A 69 -9.34 -9.35 3.34
CA ARG A 69 -9.62 -10.62 4.03
C ARG A 69 -10.88 -10.63 4.87
N ILE A 70 -11.40 -9.49 5.25
CA ILE A 70 -12.58 -9.39 6.11
C ILE A 70 -13.80 -9.14 5.23
N SER A 71 -14.56 -10.18 4.96
CA SER A 71 -15.80 -10.03 4.21
C SER A 71 -16.85 -9.27 5.03
N ARG A 72 -17.56 -8.35 4.39
CA ARG A 72 -18.69 -7.61 4.99
C ARG A 72 -19.82 -8.55 5.39
N SER A 73 -19.99 -9.67 4.69
CA SER A 73 -21.00 -10.69 5.01
C SER A 73 -20.83 -11.34 6.39
N LEU A 74 -19.70 -11.13 7.07
CA LEU A 74 -19.47 -11.60 8.44
C LEU A 74 -20.11 -10.73 9.51
N PHE A 75 -20.64 -9.58 9.13
CA PHE A 75 -21.23 -8.59 10.05
C PHE A 75 -22.74 -8.52 9.88
N LEU A 76 -23.44 -8.15 10.95
CA LEU A 76 -24.92 -8.24 11.05
C LEU A 76 -25.63 -7.45 9.93
N ASP A 77 -25.11 -6.26 9.60
CA ASP A 77 -25.67 -5.40 8.55
C ASP A 77 -25.12 -5.73 7.15
N SER A 78 -24.16 -6.66 7.05
CA SER A 78 -23.42 -7.01 5.84
C SER A 78 -22.82 -5.80 5.11
N TRP A 79 -22.63 -4.70 5.82
CA TRP A 79 -22.18 -3.42 5.29
C TRP A 79 -21.00 -2.83 6.04
N THR A 80 -21.10 -2.66 7.36
CA THR A 80 -20.12 -1.98 8.20
C THR A 80 -19.32 -3.00 9.01
N ARG A 81 -18.03 -3.09 8.75
CA ARG A 81 -17.11 -3.94 9.53
C ARG A 81 -16.63 -3.20 10.77
N LYS A 82 -16.56 -3.91 11.90
CA LYS A 82 -15.93 -3.43 13.13
C LYS A 82 -14.58 -4.12 13.29
N ILE A 83 -13.52 -3.37 13.03
CA ILE A 83 -12.14 -3.87 12.91
C ILE A 83 -11.29 -3.23 14.01
N GLU A 84 -10.77 -4.05 14.90
CA GLU A 84 -9.76 -3.66 15.87
C GLU A 84 -8.45 -4.33 15.49
N VAL A 85 -7.36 -3.55 15.37
CA VAL A 85 -6.08 -4.07 14.90
C VAL A 85 -4.92 -3.56 15.73
N SER A 86 -4.00 -4.48 16.05
CA SER A 86 -2.71 -4.16 16.66
C SER A 86 -1.60 -4.34 15.61
N ILE A 87 -0.89 -3.25 15.30
CA ILE A 87 0.14 -3.20 14.26
C ILE A 87 1.52 -3.00 14.91
N PRO A 88 2.52 -3.85 14.58
CA PRO A 88 3.88 -3.69 15.09
C PRO A 88 4.60 -2.57 14.35
N VAL A 89 5.16 -1.61 15.08
CA VAL A 89 5.90 -0.46 14.55
C VAL A 89 7.22 -0.28 15.31
N LEU A 90 8.23 0.26 14.64
CA LEU A 90 9.54 0.53 15.24
C LEU A 90 9.53 1.84 16.02
N GLU A 91 8.79 2.83 15.54
CA GLU A 91 8.70 4.18 16.11
C GLU A 91 7.37 4.37 16.87
N ARG A 92 7.10 3.51 17.85
CA ARG A 92 5.81 3.43 18.54
C ARG A 92 5.30 4.78 19.03
N ASP A 93 6.13 5.56 19.71
CA ASP A 93 5.70 6.82 20.30
C ASP A 93 5.20 7.83 19.26
N LYS A 94 5.83 7.85 18.08
CA LYS A 94 5.40 8.71 16.97
C LYS A 94 4.04 8.27 16.44
N TRP A 95 3.82 6.98 16.28
CA TRP A 95 2.56 6.44 15.76
C TRP A 95 1.42 6.49 16.76
N ASP A 96 1.69 6.29 18.04
CA ASP A 96 0.68 6.41 19.10
C ASP A 96 0.10 7.82 19.20
N ASN A 97 0.90 8.85 18.92
CA ASN A 97 0.43 10.25 18.87
C ASN A 97 -0.61 10.49 17.76
N CYS A 98 -0.67 9.65 16.73
CA CYS A 98 -1.61 9.79 15.61
C CYS A 98 -2.57 8.60 15.45
N LYS A 99 -2.67 7.69 16.42
CA LYS A 99 -3.56 6.49 16.33
C LYS A 99 -5.03 6.82 16.14
N ILE A 100 -5.50 7.91 16.74
CA ILE A 100 -6.89 8.38 16.60
C ILE A 100 -7.13 8.88 15.18
N GLN A 101 -6.17 9.62 14.62
CA GLN A 101 -6.21 10.09 13.24
C GLN A 101 -6.22 8.92 12.26
N TRP A 102 -5.39 7.90 12.49
CA TRP A 102 -5.39 6.67 11.70
C TRP A 102 -6.75 5.98 11.73
N SER A 103 -7.34 5.80 12.91
CA SER A 103 -8.66 5.19 13.03
C SER A 103 -9.72 5.98 12.25
N LYS A 104 -9.70 7.32 12.33
CA LYS A 104 -10.62 8.20 11.58
C LYS A 104 -10.39 8.13 10.07
N ILE A 105 -9.14 8.16 9.61
CA ILE A 105 -8.78 8.09 8.18
C ILE A 105 -9.25 6.75 7.61
N LEU A 106 -8.98 5.64 8.28
CA LEU A 106 -9.39 4.32 7.83
C LEU A 106 -10.91 4.15 7.82
N SER A 107 -11.60 4.66 8.84
CA SER A 107 -13.05 4.64 8.88
C SER A 107 -13.65 5.48 7.76
N PHE A 108 -13.07 6.65 7.47
CA PHE A 108 -13.47 7.46 6.33
C PHE A 108 -13.22 6.74 5.00
N LEU A 109 -12.03 6.17 4.81
CA LEU A 109 -11.62 5.53 3.56
C LEU A 109 -12.47 4.31 3.23
N THR A 110 -12.75 3.46 4.22
CA THR A 110 -13.41 2.17 3.99
C THR A 110 -14.90 2.17 4.25
N GLY A 111 -15.41 3.14 5.00
CA GLY A 111 -16.79 3.17 5.49
C GLY A 111 -17.04 2.22 6.66
N ASP A 112 -15.97 1.71 7.29
CA ASP A 112 -16.01 0.78 8.41
C ASP A 112 -15.66 1.48 9.73
N GLU A 113 -15.86 0.80 10.86
CA GLU A 113 -15.40 1.24 12.17
C GLU A 113 -14.02 0.65 12.45
N TRP A 114 -12.99 1.49 12.49
CA TRP A 114 -11.62 1.09 12.77
C TRP A 114 -11.15 1.56 14.14
N LYS A 115 -10.54 0.66 14.89
CA LYS A 115 -9.77 0.95 16.10
C LYS A 115 -8.35 0.44 15.90
N VAL A 116 -7.42 1.38 15.70
CA VAL A 116 -6.01 1.08 15.47
C VAL A 116 -5.23 1.26 16.76
N SER A 117 -4.38 0.30 17.07
CA SER A 117 -3.38 0.39 18.13
C SER A 117 -1.99 0.04 17.56
N PHE A 118 -0.97 0.69 18.08
CA PHE A 118 0.40 0.43 17.71
C PHE A 118 1.14 -0.21 18.89
N ARG A 119 1.99 -1.18 18.62
CA ARG A 119 2.85 -1.80 19.60
C ARG A 119 4.29 -1.77 19.15
N GLN A 120 5.22 -1.82 20.12
CA GLN A 120 6.64 -1.85 19.83
C GLN A 120 6.98 -3.13 19.07
N ALA A 121 7.54 -3.00 17.87
CA ALA A 121 8.09 -4.11 17.12
C ALA A 121 9.46 -4.49 17.69
N THR A 122 9.73 -5.78 17.78
CA THR A 122 11.03 -6.32 18.20
C THR A 122 11.98 -6.54 17.03
N THR A 123 11.45 -6.63 15.81
CA THR A 123 12.20 -6.93 14.60
C THR A 123 11.86 -5.99 13.45
N GLU A 124 12.85 -5.71 12.61
CA GLU A 124 12.68 -4.98 11.37
C GLU A 124 12.10 -5.87 10.28
N TYR A 125 11.32 -5.28 9.39
CA TYR A 125 10.85 -5.91 8.16
C TYR A 125 11.87 -5.69 7.03
N GLY A 126 13.11 -6.08 7.25
CA GLY A 126 14.19 -5.85 6.32
C GLY A 126 14.13 -6.69 5.02
N SER A 127 14.92 -6.37 4.01
CA SER A 127 15.07 -7.15 2.78
C SER A 127 16.05 -8.31 2.96
N HIS A 128 15.79 -9.48 2.35
CA HIS A 128 16.81 -10.51 2.21
C HIS A 128 17.86 -10.08 1.19
N LYS A 129 19.14 -10.31 1.50
CA LYS A 129 20.23 -10.11 0.55
C LYS A 129 20.08 -11.08 -0.62
N ASN A 130 19.77 -10.55 -1.78
CA ASN A 130 19.86 -11.32 -3.01
C ASN A 130 21.08 -10.81 -3.79
N LYS A 131 22.15 -11.59 -3.81
CA LYS A 131 23.47 -11.22 -4.34
C LYS A 131 23.47 -10.86 -5.84
N ASN A 132 22.43 -11.21 -6.57
CA ASN A 132 22.39 -11.10 -8.04
C ASN A 132 21.48 -9.97 -8.56
N ARG A 133 21.09 -8.97 -7.73
CA ARG A 133 20.18 -7.94 -8.16
C ARG A 133 20.88 -6.69 -8.67
N LYS A 134 20.39 -6.19 -9.80
CA LYS A 134 20.88 -4.96 -10.42
C LYS A 134 20.49 -3.75 -9.55
N TYR A 135 21.46 -2.89 -9.25
CA TYR A 135 21.23 -1.62 -8.60
C TYR A 135 20.39 -0.70 -9.50
N ILE A 136 19.40 -0.05 -8.93
CA ILE A 136 18.57 0.95 -9.60
C ILE A 136 19.03 2.33 -9.11
N ASP A 137 19.54 3.13 -10.04
CA ASP A 137 20.00 4.48 -9.76
C ASP A 137 18.83 5.46 -9.88
N LEU A 138 18.53 6.18 -8.80
CA LEU A 138 17.53 7.26 -8.75
C LEU A 138 18.16 8.65 -8.88
N SER A 139 19.47 8.75 -9.11
CA SER A 139 20.09 10.05 -9.33
C SER A 139 19.49 10.74 -10.56
N GLY A 140 19.22 12.03 -10.43
CA GLY A 140 18.56 12.80 -11.46
C GLY A 140 17.02 12.70 -11.47
N CYS A 141 16.41 11.82 -10.67
CA CYS A 141 14.96 11.85 -10.45
C CYS A 141 14.63 12.91 -9.38
N ASP A 142 13.56 13.67 -9.61
CA ASP A 142 13.16 14.82 -8.78
C ASP A 142 11.78 14.69 -8.15
N CYS A 143 10.99 13.72 -8.57
CA CYS A 143 9.65 13.49 -8.05
C CYS A 143 9.26 12.00 -8.06
N VAL A 144 8.19 11.66 -7.35
CA VAL A 144 7.56 10.33 -7.35
C VAL A 144 6.15 10.47 -7.89
N SER A 145 5.73 9.57 -8.76
CA SER A 145 4.35 9.50 -9.24
C SER A 145 3.74 8.13 -9.09
N LEU A 146 2.51 8.06 -8.62
CA LEU A 146 1.74 6.83 -8.66
C LEU A 146 1.47 6.41 -10.10
N PHE A 147 1.77 5.15 -10.43
CA PHE A 147 1.67 4.64 -11.79
C PHE A 147 0.95 3.29 -11.83
N SER A 148 -0.35 3.33 -12.05
CA SER A 148 -1.17 2.11 -12.15
C SER A 148 -1.05 1.41 -13.52
N GLY A 149 -0.59 2.11 -14.56
CA GLY A 149 -0.62 1.67 -15.94
C GLY A 149 -1.96 1.93 -16.64
N GLY A 150 -2.91 2.61 -15.98
CA GLY A 150 -4.14 3.10 -16.56
C GLY A 150 -3.96 4.48 -17.22
N LEU A 151 -4.98 4.94 -17.94
CA LEU A 151 -4.94 6.16 -18.74
C LEU A 151 -4.54 7.40 -17.93
N ASP A 152 -5.13 7.60 -16.75
CA ASP A 152 -4.85 8.78 -15.92
C ASP A 152 -3.39 8.83 -15.48
N SER A 153 -2.86 7.69 -15.01
CA SER A 153 -1.45 7.61 -14.61
C SER A 153 -0.49 7.74 -15.80
N TYR A 154 -0.88 7.24 -16.96
CA TYR A 154 -0.11 7.38 -18.20
C TYR A 154 -0.04 8.85 -18.67
N CYS A 155 -1.18 9.53 -18.75
CA CYS A 155 -1.25 10.95 -19.08
C CYS A 155 -0.53 11.83 -18.06
N GLY A 156 -0.66 11.50 -16.76
CA GLY A 156 0.05 12.20 -15.70
C GLY A 156 1.56 12.08 -15.80
N ALA A 157 2.07 10.90 -16.14
CA ALA A 157 3.50 10.69 -16.37
C ALA A 157 4.01 11.52 -17.57
N ILE A 158 3.28 11.52 -18.70
CA ILE A 158 3.62 12.35 -19.86
C ILE A 158 3.65 13.83 -19.50
N LYS A 159 2.66 14.31 -18.74
CA LYS A 159 2.61 15.70 -18.31
C LYS A 159 3.82 16.08 -17.48
N LEU A 160 4.21 15.29 -16.53
CA LEU A 160 5.42 15.51 -15.73
C LEU A 160 6.67 15.59 -16.59
N LEU A 161 6.82 14.69 -17.56
CA LEU A 161 7.94 14.67 -18.49
C LEU A 161 7.97 15.92 -19.39
N GLN A 162 6.81 16.37 -19.88
CA GLN A 162 6.67 17.60 -20.67
C GLN A 162 7.01 18.85 -19.85
N GLU A 163 6.72 18.84 -18.55
CA GLU A 163 7.09 19.90 -17.60
C GLU A 163 8.58 19.85 -17.19
N GLY A 164 9.35 18.89 -17.69
CA GLY A 164 10.79 18.75 -17.47
C GLY A 164 11.16 17.93 -16.24
N HIS A 165 10.18 17.27 -15.59
CA HIS A 165 10.43 16.40 -14.45
C HIS A 165 11.00 15.03 -14.85
N SER A 166 11.72 14.42 -13.94
CA SER A 166 12.26 13.05 -14.06
C SER A 166 11.65 12.14 -12.99
N PRO A 167 10.47 11.55 -13.26
CA PRO A 167 9.68 10.87 -12.23
C PRO A 167 10.17 9.46 -11.91
N VAL A 168 10.09 9.08 -10.64
CA VAL A 168 10.04 7.69 -10.21
C VAL A 168 8.59 7.23 -10.24
N LEU A 169 8.28 6.30 -11.13
CA LEU A 169 6.95 5.74 -11.33
C LEU A 169 6.74 4.54 -10.41
N VAL A 170 5.86 4.66 -9.43
CA VAL A 170 5.59 3.61 -8.43
C VAL A 170 4.33 2.85 -8.79
N GLY A 171 4.44 1.55 -9.02
CA GLY A 171 3.33 0.69 -9.44
C GLY A 171 3.11 -0.54 -8.55
N HIS A 172 1.85 -0.85 -8.24
CA HIS A 172 1.45 -2.10 -7.63
C HIS A 172 1.00 -3.10 -8.71
N ASN A 173 1.69 -4.22 -8.79
CA ASN A 173 1.45 -5.23 -9.80
C ASN A 173 0.58 -6.35 -9.20
N GLU A 174 -0.69 -6.42 -9.59
CA GLU A 174 -1.58 -7.51 -9.16
C GLU A 174 -1.28 -8.82 -9.94
N TYR A 175 -0.79 -8.69 -11.16
CA TYR A 175 -0.46 -9.84 -12.03
C TYR A 175 0.72 -9.52 -12.97
N PRO A 176 1.45 -10.54 -13.45
CA PRO A 176 2.69 -10.35 -14.22
C PRO A 176 2.51 -9.53 -15.51
N LYS A 177 1.39 -9.69 -16.22
CA LYS A 177 1.12 -8.93 -17.45
C LYS A 177 1.04 -7.42 -17.21
N LEU A 178 0.46 -7.00 -16.08
CA LEU A 178 0.39 -5.58 -15.71
C LEU A 178 1.79 -5.01 -15.49
N ARG A 179 2.65 -5.75 -14.81
CA ARG A 179 4.04 -5.34 -14.61
C ARG A 179 4.76 -5.12 -15.94
N TYR A 180 4.63 -6.07 -16.86
CA TYR A 180 5.24 -5.96 -18.19
C TYR A 180 4.76 -4.68 -18.92
N ILE A 181 3.46 -4.39 -18.91
CA ILE A 181 2.89 -3.19 -19.54
C ILE A 181 3.46 -1.91 -18.90
N GLN A 182 3.56 -1.87 -17.57
CA GLN A 182 4.10 -0.71 -16.85
C GLN A 182 5.59 -0.50 -17.16
N GLU A 183 6.37 -1.57 -17.25
CA GLU A 183 7.79 -1.52 -17.64
C GLU A 183 7.94 -1.01 -19.09
N GLN A 184 7.13 -1.52 -20.03
CA GLN A 184 7.14 -1.05 -21.43
C GLN A 184 6.76 0.43 -21.55
N PHE A 185 5.79 0.91 -20.79
CA PHE A 185 5.47 2.34 -20.79
C PHE A 185 6.65 3.18 -20.29
N CYS A 186 7.36 2.75 -19.26
CA CYS A 186 8.53 3.46 -18.77
C CYS A 186 9.67 3.49 -19.79
N GLU A 187 9.89 2.40 -20.52
CA GLU A 187 10.85 2.34 -21.63
C GLU A 187 10.46 3.33 -22.74
N ASN A 188 9.22 3.33 -23.17
CA ASN A 188 8.71 4.26 -24.18
C ASN A 188 8.84 5.73 -23.73
N PHE A 189 8.62 6.03 -22.44
CA PHE A 189 8.83 7.38 -21.92
C PHE A 189 10.28 7.83 -22.05
N ASN A 190 11.25 6.97 -21.74
CA ASN A 190 12.66 7.27 -21.87
C ASN A 190 13.11 7.44 -23.34
N GLU A 191 12.44 6.74 -24.28
CA GLU A 191 12.66 6.94 -25.71
C GLU A 191 12.08 8.26 -26.22
N CYS A 192 10.85 8.59 -25.81
CA CYS A 192 10.15 9.81 -26.26
C CYS A 192 10.67 11.08 -25.60
N PHE A 193 11.23 10.98 -24.38
CA PHE A 193 11.74 12.11 -23.60
C PHE A 193 13.19 11.89 -23.18
N PRO A 194 14.15 11.88 -24.11
CA PRO A 194 15.55 11.51 -23.83
C PRO A 194 16.29 12.49 -22.89
N SER A 195 15.75 13.69 -22.68
CA SER A 195 16.32 14.69 -21.75
C SER A 195 15.88 14.47 -20.31
N GLN A 196 14.85 13.69 -20.06
CA GLN A 196 14.32 13.33 -18.76
C GLN A 196 14.60 11.85 -18.47
N LYS A 197 14.65 11.48 -17.19
CA LYS A 197 14.83 10.11 -16.74
C LYS A 197 13.58 9.61 -16.06
N SER A 198 12.99 8.53 -16.58
CA SER A 198 11.92 7.81 -15.89
C SER A 198 12.44 6.51 -15.31
N VAL A 199 12.09 6.22 -14.07
CA VAL A 199 12.44 4.96 -13.40
C VAL A 199 11.16 4.29 -12.89
N PHE A 200 10.93 3.04 -13.27
CA PHE A 200 9.77 2.27 -12.79
C PHE A 200 10.15 1.40 -11.59
N LEU A 201 9.42 1.56 -10.50
CA LEU A 201 9.51 0.73 -9.29
C LEU A 201 8.19 -0.01 -9.07
N GLY A 202 8.11 -1.23 -9.60
CA GLY A 202 6.95 -2.09 -9.43
C GLY A 202 7.09 -3.01 -8.22
N PHE A 203 6.01 -3.16 -7.44
CA PHE A 203 5.95 -4.12 -6.34
C PHE A 203 4.66 -4.94 -6.37
N THR A 204 4.73 -6.13 -5.79
CA THR A 204 3.58 -6.98 -5.54
C THR A 204 3.19 -6.89 -4.07
N ALA A 205 1.89 -6.99 -3.79
CA ALA A 205 1.38 -7.17 -2.44
C ALA A 205 0.14 -8.08 -2.49
N GLY A 206 -0.04 -8.88 -1.48
CA GLY A 206 -1.18 -9.78 -1.41
C GLY A 206 -1.48 -10.22 0.02
N ALA A 207 -2.69 -10.73 0.18
CA ALA A 207 -3.15 -11.30 1.43
C ALA A 207 -3.71 -12.71 1.17
N ARG A 208 -3.25 -13.69 1.95
CA ARG A 208 -3.72 -15.08 1.92
C ARG A 208 -4.57 -15.35 3.15
N ALA A 209 -5.43 -16.36 3.08
CA ALA A 209 -6.11 -16.87 4.26
C ALA A 209 -5.08 -17.41 5.27
N PRO A 210 -5.29 -17.22 6.58
CA PRO A 210 -4.44 -17.84 7.59
C PRO A 210 -4.40 -19.36 7.43
N PHE A 211 -3.23 -19.94 7.69
CA PHE A 211 -3.10 -21.40 7.75
C PHE A 211 -3.85 -21.93 8.98
N LYS A 212 -4.63 -23.00 8.82
CA LYS A 212 -5.60 -23.54 9.78
C LYS A 212 -6.81 -22.62 9.91
N THR A 213 -7.55 -22.70 8.96
CA THR A 213 -8.72 -22.06 8.49
C THR A 213 -9.78 -21.87 9.55
N ASP A 214 -9.86 -20.66 9.96
CA ASP A 214 -11.15 -20.12 10.25
C ASP A 214 -11.86 -19.93 8.91
N GLU A 215 -12.91 -20.68 8.62
CA GLU A 215 -13.70 -20.55 7.38
C GLU A 215 -14.14 -19.11 7.14
N GLN A 216 -14.25 -18.32 8.22
CA GLN A 216 -14.62 -16.92 8.21
C GLN A 216 -13.67 -16.05 7.39
N LEU A 217 -12.36 -16.31 7.40
CA LEU A 217 -11.38 -15.52 6.66
C LEU A 217 -11.02 -16.09 5.28
N CYS A 218 -11.67 -17.16 4.84
CA CYS A 218 -11.44 -17.76 3.51
C CYS A 218 -12.02 -16.92 2.37
N ARG A 219 -13.07 -16.15 2.62
CA ARG A 219 -13.70 -15.29 1.62
C ARG A 219 -12.89 -14.00 1.43
N VAL A 220 -12.76 -13.58 0.19
CA VAL A 220 -12.10 -12.33 -0.19
C VAL A 220 -13.16 -11.25 -0.38
N GLU A 221 -12.95 -10.08 0.21
CA GLU A 221 -13.78 -8.92 -0.06
C GLU A 221 -13.38 -8.28 -1.39
N ASN A 222 -14.35 -7.92 -2.21
CA ASN A 222 -14.09 -7.20 -3.46
C ASN A 222 -13.98 -5.71 -3.18
N THR A 223 -12.78 -5.27 -2.85
CA THR A 223 -12.48 -3.87 -2.50
C THR A 223 -11.15 -3.42 -3.09
N SER A 224 -11.05 -2.12 -3.38
CA SER A 224 -9.80 -1.46 -3.80
C SER A 224 -9.35 -0.36 -2.84
N ARG A 225 -10.09 -0.10 -1.75
CA ARG A 225 -9.86 1.04 -0.85
C ARG A 225 -8.53 0.93 -0.10
N GLY A 226 -8.26 -0.20 0.52
CA GLY A 226 -6.98 -0.48 1.17
C GLY A 226 -5.80 -0.49 0.21
N ARG A 227 -6.04 -0.82 -1.08
CA ARG A 227 -5.03 -0.75 -2.13
C ARG A 227 -4.56 0.68 -2.40
N SER A 228 -5.46 1.65 -2.46
CA SER A 228 -5.11 3.05 -2.68
C SER A 228 -4.21 3.58 -1.56
N LEU A 229 -4.51 3.22 -0.30
CA LEU A 229 -3.65 3.56 0.84
C LEU A 229 -2.27 2.92 0.73
N LEU A 230 -2.20 1.63 0.39
CA LEU A 230 -0.93 0.93 0.19
C LEU A 230 -0.07 1.59 -0.90
N PHE A 231 -0.67 2.00 -2.01
CA PHE A 231 0.01 2.74 -3.07
C PHE A 231 0.61 4.04 -2.55
N LEU A 232 -0.18 4.82 -1.80
CA LEU A 232 0.28 6.08 -1.22
C LEU A 232 1.42 5.85 -0.22
N CYS A 233 1.29 4.87 0.67
CA CYS A 233 2.34 4.51 1.62
C CYS A 233 3.64 4.13 0.91
N ALA A 234 3.57 3.34 -0.17
CA ALA A 234 4.72 2.96 -0.97
C ALA A 234 5.39 4.18 -1.62
N ALA A 235 4.61 5.05 -2.27
CA ALA A 235 5.14 6.25 -2.93
C ALA A 235 5.80 7.22 -1.95
N VAL A 236 5.15 7.48 -0.81
CA VAL A 236 5.69 8.35 0.25
C VAL A 236 6.98 7.76 0.83
N SER A 237 7.04 6.45 1.02
CA SER A 237 8.25 5.78 1.50
C SER A 237 9.41 5.91 0.50
N ILE A 238 9.15 5.78 -0.80
CA ILE A 238 10.16 5.96 -1.84
C ILE A 238 10.61 7.43 -1.93
N ALA A 239 9.67 8.37 -1.90
CA ALA A 239 9.99 9.80 -1.88
C ALA A 239 10.89 10.17 -0.68
N GLY A 240 10.60 9.58 0.49
CA GLY A 240 11.41 9.79 1.68
C GLY A 240 12.84 9.26 1.60
N ILE A 241 13.10 8.23 0.79
CA ILE A 241 14.46 7.74 0.49
C ILE A 241 15.20 8.73 -0.40
N MET A 242 14.52 9.32 -1.39
CA MET A 242 15.10 10.29 -2.31
C MET A 242 15.42 11.60 -1.61
N GLY A 243 14.61 12.02 -0.64
CA GLY A 243 14.83 13.25 0.12
C GLY A 243 13.58 13.77 0.85
N LYS A 244 13.78 14.76 1.74
CA LYS A 244 12.68 15.27 2.59
C LYS A 244 11.63 16.13 1.86
N GLN A 245 11.95 16.65 0.69
CA GLN A 245 11.08 17.58 -0.05
C GLN A 245 10.72 17.06 -1.44
N VAL A 246 10.87 15.77 -1.69
CA VAL A 246 10.49 15.16 -2.96
C VAL A 246 8.98 15.11 -3.08
N PRO A 247 8.38 15.75 -4.09
CA PRO A 247 6.94 15.74 -4.27
C PRO A 247 6.42 14.38 -4.71
N VAL A 248 5.22 14.02 -4.25
CA VAL A 248 4.49 12.83 -4.67
C VAL A 248 3.27 13.25 -5.47
N TYR A 249 3.21 12.82 -6.72
CA TYR A 249 2.10 13.09 -7.62
C TYR A 249 1.12 11.91 -7.65
N ILE A 250 -0.16 12.25 -7.59
CA ILE A 250 -1.27 11.31 -7.68
C ILE A 250 -2.08 11.70 -8.92
N PRO A 251 -1.80 11.09 -10.08
CA PRO A 251 -2.52 11.39 -11.31
C PRO A 251 -3.96 10.94 -11.20
N GLU A 252 -4.88 11.91 -11.26
CA GLU A 252 -6.33 11.68 -11.28
C GLU A 252 -6.95 12.58 -12.33
N ASN A 253 -8.00 12.10 -13.00
CA ASN A 253 -8.69 12.96 -13.95
C ASN A 253 -9.52 14.02 -13.20
N GLY A 254 -9.57 15.24 -13.76
CA GLY A 254 -10.25 16.37 -13.12
C GLY A 254 -11.75 16.14 -12.91
N PHE A 255 -12.39 15.31 -13.75
CA PHE A 255 -13.80 14.97 -13.60
C PHE A 255 -14.07 14.18 -12.31
N ILE A 256 -13.19 13.23 -11.96
CA ILE A 256 -13.27 12.50 -10.71
C ILE A 256 -12.99 13.44 -9.53
N GLY A 257 -12.00 14.32 -9.64
CA GLY A 257 -11.65 15.31 -8.61
C GLY A 257 -12.78 16.30 -8.32
N LEU A 258 -13.57 16.67 -9.32
CA LEU A 258 -14.71 17.56 -9.22
C LEU A 258 -16.01 16.87 -8.73
N ASN A 259 -16.02 15.55 -8.64
CA ASN A 259 -17.20 14.80 -8.28
C ASN A 259 -17.47 14.88 -6.77
N VAL A 260 -18.23 15.90 -6.38
CA VAL A 260 -18.58 16.16 -4.97
C VAL A 260 -19.46 15.04 -4.42
N ALA A 261 -19.16 14.60 -3.21
CA ALA A 261 -19.97 13.64 -2.48
C ALA A 261 -21.35 14.25 -2.16
N LEU A 262 -22.40 13.74 -2.82
CA LEU A 262 -23.77 14.20 -2.62
C LEU A 262 -24.47 13.56 -1.41
N THR A 263 -23.88 12.53 -0.83
CA THR A 263 -24.41 11.81 0.34
C THR A 263 -23.29 11.43 1.31
N ASN A 264 -23.62 11.22 2.57
CA ASN A 264 -22.67 10.77 3.61
C ASN A 264 -22.06 9.37 3.32
N GLY A 265 -22.70 8.56 2.48
CA GLY A 265 -22.19 7.26 2.04
C GLY A 265 -21.20 7.35 0.87
N ARG A 266 -21.10 8.54 0.22
CA ARG A 266 -20.20 8.77 -0.90
C ARG A 266 -19.05 9.67 -0.44
N LYS A 267 -18.03 9.06 0.13
CA LYS A 267 -16.93 9.75 0.80
C LYS A 267 -15.75 10.06 -0.15
N GLY A 268 -16.02 10.73 -1.25
CA GLY A 268 -15.02 11.21 -2.18
C GLY A 268 -14.82 10.35 -3.45
N SER A 269 -14.09 10.88 -4.40
CA SER A 269 -13.88 10.30 -5.73
C SER A 269 -13.08 8.98 -5.70
N CYS A 270 -12.14 8.86 -4.80
CA CYS A 270 -11.31 7.65 -4.65
C CYS A 270 -12.02 6.51 -3.91
N SER A 271 -13.05 6.81 -3.12
CA SER A 271 -13.92 5.82 -2.49
C SER A 271 -15.07 5.44 -3.39
N THR A 272 -14.89 5.60 -4.66
CA THR A 272 -15.93 5.67 -5.65
C THR A 272 -16.89 4.51 -5.60
N CYS A 273 -18.11 4.85 -5.27
CA CYS A 273 -19.28 4.15 -5.81
C CYS A 273 -19.19 4.00 -7.34
N LEU A 274 -18.48 4.85 -8.06
CA LEU A 274 -18.23 4.69 -9.50
C LEU A 274 -17.46 3.40 -9.84
N LEU A 275 -16.54 2.96 -8.99
CA LEU A 275 -15.90 1.65 -9.16
C LEU A 275 -16.85 0.47 -8.90
N TYR A 276 -17.92 0.69 -8.12
CA TYR A 276 -18.94 -0.32 -7.84
C TYR A 276 -20.13 -0.24 -8.79
N THR A 277 -20.37 0.89 -9.45
CA THR A 277 -21.52 1.12 -10.34
C THR A 277 -21.14 1.15 -11.81
N SER A 278 -19.87 1.33 -12.13
CA SER A 278 -19.40 1.11 -13.49
C SER A 278 -19.29 -0.40 -13.72
N PRO A 279 -19.97 -0.94 -14.75
CA PRO A 279 -19.66 -2.29 -15.18
C PRO A 279 -18.17 -2.32 -15.52
N SER A 280 -17.44 -3.23 -14.88
CA SER A 280 -16.07 -3.50 -15.27
C SER A 280 -16.08 -3.92 -16.73
N PRO A 281 -15.26 -3.31 -17.59
CA PRO A 281 -15.12 -3.79 -18.95
C PRO A 281 -14.62 -5.21 -19.00
#